data_00599e851dcf0cbedc55f37dc80792ed
#
_entry.id   00599e851dcf0cbedc55f37dc80792ed
#
_cell.length_a   1.000
_cell.length_b   1.000
_cell.length_c   1.000
_cell.angle_alpha   90.00
_cell.angle_beta   90.00
_cell.angle_gamma   90.00
#
_symmetry.space_group_name_H-M   'P 1'
#
loop_
_entity.id
_entity.type
_entity.pdbx_description
1 polymer ?
#
loop_
_entity_poly.entity_id
_entity_poly.type
_entity_poly.pdbx_seq_one_letter_code
_entity_poly.pdbx_strand_id
1 'polypeptide(L)'
;MHRSAYQLKEADPHSWALPRLHGAPKAALVQIQADEYGGGDAARIHAQLFADAMDELGLDARYGAYVDHVPGVTLATVNLMSLFGLHRRWRGAIVGHLALFEMESSLPNRRYANGLRRLGFGERATAFFDEHVTADAIHENIAAVDLAGGLARQQPQLARDILWGAATLAELDARAARHVLAAWEDGVSSLRIALSAASPEPSAAAS
;
A
#
# COMPACT_ATOMS: atom_id res chain seq x y z
N MET A 1 11.13 -0.68 -4.15
CA MET A 1 11.68 0.09 -3.02
C MET A 1 10.70 1.12 -2.47
N HIS A 2 10.20 2.10 -3.24
CA HIS A 2 9.24 3.09 -2.69
C HIS A 2 8.08 2.47 -1.92
N ARG A 3 7.48 1.42 -2.47
CA ARG A 3 6.32 0.74 -1.84
C ARG A 3 6.68 -0.07 -0.59
N SER A 4 7.95 -0.46 -0.39
CA SER A 4 8.36 -1.27 0.76
C SER A 4 8.14 -0.57 2.11
N ALA A 5 8.12 0.77 2.12
CA ALA A 5 7.86 1.55 3.32
C ALA A 5 6.43 1.35 3.88
N TYR A 6 5.48 0.89 3.05
CA TYR A 6 4.12 0.56 3.45
C TYR A 6 3.80 -0.93 3.27
N GLN A 7 3.95 -1.50 2.06
CA GLN A 7 3.46 -2.84 1.76
C GLN A 7 4.04 -3.93 2.67
N LEU A 8 5.26 -3.77 3.19
CA LEU A 8 5.83 -4.72 4.18
C LEU A 8 5.16 -4.67 5.57
N LYS A 9 4.18 -3.79 5.77
CA LYS A 9 3.30 -3.70 6.95
C LYS A 9 1.88 -3.34 6.57
N GLU A 10 1.47 -3.76 5.40
CA GLU A 10 0.13 -3.51 4.88
C GLU A 10 -0.95 -3.93 5.88
N ALA A 11 -2.05 -3.20 5.91
CA ALA A 11 -3.15 -3.31 6.87
C ALA A 11 -2.86 -2.81 8.30
N ASP A 12 -1.64 -2.94 8.82
CA ASP A 12 -1.31 -2.57 10.21
C ASP A 12 -1.76 -1.15 10.59
N PRO A 13 -1.46 -0.09 9.80
CA PRO A 13 -1.84 1.27 10.19
C PRO A 13 -3.36 1.49 10.27
N HIS A 14 -4.14 0.81 9.44
CA HIS A 14 -5.60 0.92 9.44
C HIS A 14 -6.25 0.16 10.60
N SER A 15 -5.58 -0.83 11.18
CA SER A 15 -6.03 -1.56 12.37
C SER A 15 -6.31 -0.65 13.57
N TRP A 16 -5.66 0.53 13.66
CA TRP A 16 -5.92 1.52 14.70
C TRP A 16 -7.32 2.10 14.66
N ALA A 17 -8.05 1.97 13.55
CA ALA A 17 -9.45 2.39 13.46
C ALA A 17 -10.41 1.40 14.16
N LEU A 18 -10.08 0.10 14.21
CA LEU A 18 -10.94 -0.95 14.76
C LEU A 18 -11.52 -0.65 16.14
N PRO A 19 -10.70 -0.27 17.16
CA PRO A 19 -11.24 0.01 18.50
C PRO A 19 -12.06 1.30 18.60
N ARG A 20 -12.13 2.09 17.51
CA ARG A 20 -12.79 3.41 17.47
C ARG A 20 -14.09 3.41 16.68
N LEU A 21 -14.43 2.27 16.07
CA LEU A 21 -15.63 2.05 15.29
C LEU A 21 -16.59 1.11 16.03
N HIS A 22 -17.87 1.17 15.65
CA HIS A 22 -18.94 0.34 16.20
C HIS A 22 -19.88 -0.14 15.10
N GLY A 23 -20.59 -1.26 15.35
CA GLY A 23 -21.62 -1.78 14.46
C GLY A 23 -21.13 -2.09 13.04
N ALA A 24 -21.95 -1.78 12.05
CA ALA A 24 -21.68 -2.13 10.64
C ALA A 24 -20.35 -1.60 10.09
N PRO A 25 -19.95 -0.32 10.30
CA PRO A 25 -18.65 0.15 9.84
C PRO A 25 -17.47 -0.62 10.44
N LYS A 26 -17.57 -1.05 11.69
CA LYS A 26 -16.54 -1.87 12.30
C LYS A 26 -16.48 -3.26 11.68
N ALA A 27 -17.64 -3.88 11.43
CA ALA A 27 -17.71 -5.19 10.78
C ALA A 27 -17.10 -5.15 9.37
N ALA A 28 -17.40 -4.11 8.60
CA ALA A 28 -16.82 -3.88 7.28
C ALA A 28 -15.29 -3.77 7.32
N LEU A 29 -14.75 -2.98 8.26
CA LEU A 29 -13.30 -2.88 8.42
C LEU A 29 -12.66 -4.23 8.83
N VAL A 30 -13.31 -4.98 9.74
CA VAL A 30 -12.82 -6.31 10.15
C VAL A 30 -12.78 -7.27 8.97
N GLN A 31 -13.75 -7.22 8.07
CA GLN A 31 -13.79 -8.05 6.88
C GLN A 31 -12.61 -7.75 5.97
N ILE A 32 -12.37 -6.49 5.62
CA ILE A 32 -11.20 -6.07 4.83
C ILE A 32 -9.91 -6.55 5.51
N GLN A 33 -9.74 -6.24 6.80
CA GLN A 33 -8.52 -6.63 7.54
C GLN A 33 -8.34 -8.15 7.60
N ALA A 34 -9.40 -8.95 7.67
CA ALA A 34 -9.28 -10.40 7.68
C ALA A 34 -8.67 -10.92 6.37
N ASP A 35 -9.07 -10.35 5.24
CA ASP A 35 -8.52 -10.69 3.93
C ASP A 35 -7.07 -10.21 3.80
N GLU A 36 -6.75 -8.99 4.24
CA GLU A 36 -5.39 -8.43 4.28
C GLU A 36 -4.42 -9.29 5.09
N TYR A 37 -4.90 -9.89 6.19
CA TYR A 37 -4.14 -10.84 7.00
C TYR A 37 -4.29 -12.29 6.53
N GLY A 38 -4.64 -12.51 5.25
CA GLY A 38 -4.63 -13.81 4.60
C GLY A 38 -5.71 -14.78 5.09
N GLY A 39 -6.78 -14.28 5.73
CA GLY A 39 -7.80 -15.12 6.36
C GLY A 39 -7.26 -15.98 7.50
N GLY A 40 -6.12 -15.60 8.10
CA GLY A 40 -5.41 -16.35 9.14
C GLY A 40 -4.34 -17.32 8.62
N ASP A 41 -4.11 -17.36 7.31
CA ASP A 41 -2.99 -18.10 6.71
C ASP A 41 -1.79 -17.14 6.54
N ALA A 42 -0.70 -17.42 7.27
CA ALA A 42 0.50 -16.58 7.28
C ALA A 42 1.16 -16.44 5.89
N ALA A 43 1.04 -17.46 5.03
CA ALA A 43 1.61 -17.43 3.68
C ALA A 43 0.79 -16.53 2.73
N ARG A 44 -0.44 -16.20 3.10
CA ARG A 44 -1.35 -15.35 2.32
C ARG A 44 -1.48 -13.93 2.85
N ILE A 45 -0.79 -13.57 3.94
CA ILE A 45 -0.74 -12.19 4.42
C ILE A 45 -0.17 -11.31 3.30
N HIS A 46 -0.85 -10.22 2.94
CA HIS A 46 -0.43 -9.36 1.83
C HIS A 46 0.99 -8.82 2.01
N ALA A 47 1.37 -8.41 3.22
CA ALA A 47 2.75 -8.02 3.51
C ALA A 47 3.77 -9.16 3.26
N GLN A 48 3.40 -10.44 3.46
CA GLN A 48 4.26 -11.58 3.13
C GLN A 48 4.35 -11.79 1.62
N LEU A 49 3.22 -11.72 0.90
CA LEU A 49 3.23 -11.80 -0.57
C LEU A 49 4.10 -10.69 -1.18
N PHE A 50 4.08 -9.49 -0.59
CA PHE A 50 4.96 -8.40 -1.05
C PHE A 50 6.43 -8.67 -0.73
N ALA A 51 6.75 -9.23 0.44
CA ALA A 51 8.11 -9.65 0.80
C ALA A 51 8.64 -10.69 -0.19
N ASP A 52 7.81 -11.68 -0.55
CA ASP A 52 8.16 -12.72 -1.53
C ASP A 52 8.41 -12.12 -2.94
N ALA A 53 7.61 -11.14 -3.34
CA ALA A 53 7.84 -10.41 -4.58
C ALA A 53 9.16 -9.62 -4.54
N MET A 54 9.50 -8.99 -3.42
CA MET A 54 10.77 -8.29 -3.25
C MET A 54 11.98 -9.23 -3.34
N ASP A 55 11.91 -10.39 -2.67
CA ASP A 55 12.96 -11.42 -2.72
C ASP A 55 13.18 -11.91 -4.15
N GLU A 56 12.11 -12.17 -4.90
CA GLU A 56 12.20 -12.60 -6.31
C GLU A 56 12.82 -11.53 -7.20
N LEU A 57 12.67 -10.26 -6.84
CA LEU A 57 13.28 -9.11 -7.51
C LEU A 57 14.72 -8.85 -7.04
N GLY A 58 15.29 -9.66 -6.16
CA GLY A 58 16.62 -9.48 -5.58
C GLY A 58 16.72 -8.27 -4.64
N LEU A 59 15.62 -7.87 -4.01
CA LEU A 59 15.55 -6.76 -3.08
C LEU A 59 15.51 -7.26 -1.63
N ASP A 60 16.05 -6.46 -0.71
CA ASP A 60 15.98 -6.75 0.72
C ASP A 60 14.55 -6.56 1.25
N ALA A 61 13.90 -7.64 1.64
CA ALA A 61 12.52 -7.63 2.15
C ALA A 61 12.39 -7.25 3.64
N ARG A 62 13.49 -6.93 4.34
CA ARG A 62 13.40 -6.45 5.72
C ARG A 62 12.70 -5.10 5.78
N TYR A 63 11.73 -4.98 6.69
CA TYR A 63 11.03 -3.71 6.88
C TYR A 63 12.02 -2.59 7.21
N GLY A 64 11.90 -1.47 6.50
CA GLY A 64 12.77 -0.31 6.68
C GLY A 64 14.10 -0.36 5.94
N ALA A 65 14.47 -1.46 5.27
CA ALA A 65 15.75 -1.59 4.55
C ALA A 65 16.02 -0.42 3.58
N TYR A 66 14.98 0.17 3.01
CA TYR A 66 15.10 1.27 2.05
C TYR A 66 14.66 2.63 2.58
N VAL A 67 14.41 2.79 3.88
CA VAL A 67 13.90 4.06 4.44
C VAL A 67 14.81 5.25 4.15
N ASP A 68 16.11 5.05 4.17
CA ASP A 68 17.10 6.10 3.86
C ASP A 68 17.24 6.38 2.36
N HIS A 69 16.76 5.49 1.52
CA HIS A 69 16.81 5.62 0.06
C HIS A 69 15.59 6.31 -0.53
N VAL A 70 14.43 6.21 0.11
CA VAL A 70 13.20 6.79 -0.42
C VAL A 70 13.11 8.28 -0.11
N PRO A 71 12.55 9.10 -1.02
CA PRO A 71 12.42 10.53 -0.80
C PRO A 71 11.32 10.86 0.21
N GLY A 72 11.38 12.06 0.79
CA GLY A 72 10.40 12.54 1.76
C GLY A 72 8.95 12.50 1.26
N VAL A 73 8.74 12.69 -0.04
CA VAL A 73 7.40 12.60 -0.65
C VAL A 73 6.79 11.20 -0.52
N THR A 74 7.60 10.14 -0.66
CA THR A 74 7.17 8.76 -0.40
C THR A 74 6.88 8.54 1.08
N LEU A 75 7.74 9.03 1.98
CA LEU A 75 7.51 8.90 3.41
C LEU A 75 6.27 9.67 3.89
N ALA A 76 5.91 10.75 3.20
CA ALA A 76 4.72 11.53 3.53
C ALA A 76 3.43 10.71 3.35
N THR A 77 3.33 9.84 2.33
CA THR A 77 2.16 8.97 2.14
C THR A 77 2.02 7.98 3.30
N VAL A 78 3.12 7.38 3.75
CA VAL A 78 3.15 6.44 4.88
C VAL A 78 2.87 7.15 6.21
N ASN A 79 3.47 8.32 6.42
CA ASN A 79 3.28 9.11 7.63
C ASN A 79 1.85 9.65 7.77
N LEU A 80 1.13 9.85 6.67
CA LEU A 80 -0.28 10.22 6.71
C LEU A 80 -1.14 9.16 7.41
N MET A 81 -0.93 7.89 7.09
CA MET A 81 -1.62 6.77 7.76
C MET A 81 -1.30 6.75 9.26
N SER A 82 -0.04 6.94 9.60
CA SER A 82 0.41 7.01 11.01
C SER A 82 -0.23 8.19 11.73
N LEU A 83 -0.29 9.37 11.10
CA LEU A 83 -0.95 10.55 11.66
C LEU A 83 -2.42 10.26 11.96
N PHE A 84 -3.15 9.68 11.02
CA PHE A 84 -4.58 9.38 11.21
C PHE A 84 -4.78 8.23 12.20
N GLY A 85 -3.96 7.19 12.13
CA GLY A 85 -4.05 6.01 12.98
C GLY A 85 -3.71 6.30 14.44
N LEU A 86 -2.66 7.08 14.71
CA LEU A 86 -2.24 7.37 16.08
C LEU A 86 -3.11 8.42 16.78
N HIS A 87 -3.81 9.28 16.03
CA HIS A 87 -4.64 10.33 16.61
C HIS A 87 -6.14 9.98 16.56
N ARG A 88 -6.71 9.65 17.72
CA ARG A 88 -8.11 9.22 17.88
C ARG A 88 -9.13 10.18 17.23
N ARG A 89 -8.86 11.48 17.24
CA ARG A 89 -9.74 12.49 16.62
C ARG A 89 -9.88 12.30 15.10
N TRP A 90 -8.91 11.68 14.44
CA TRP A 90 -8.89 11.47 13.00
C TRP A 90 -9.48 10.13 12.56
N ARG A 91 -10.35 9.50 13.39
CA ARG A 91 -10.97 8.22 13.02
C ARG A 91 -11.79 8.26 11.73
N GLY A 92 -12.42 9.40 11.41
CA GLY A 92 -13.07 9.61 10.12
C GLY A 92 -12.08 9.67 8.96
N ALA A 93 -10.96 10.38 9.17
CA ALA A 93 -9.94 10.55 8.14
C ALA A 93 -9.24 9.24 7.78
N ILE A 94 -8.91 8.37 8.76
CA ILE A 94 -8.29 7.08 8.45
C ILE A 94 -9.26 6.15 7.71
N VAL A 95 -10.56 6.23 8.00
CA VAL A 95 -11.60 5.49 7.27
C VAL A 95 -11.72 5.99 5.84
N GLY A 96 -11.71 7.30 5.62
CA GLY A 96 -11.71 7.89 4.29
C GLY A 96 -10.44 7.57 3.49
N HIS A 97 -9.29 7.55 4.16
CA HIS A 97 -8.03 7.13 3.57
C HIS A 97 -8.11 5.69 3.06
N LEU A 98 -8.53 4.74 3.92
CA LEU A 98 -8.66 3.33 3.51
C LEU A 98 -9.67 3.17 2.38
N ALA A 99 -10.84 3.83 2.47
CA ALA A 99 -11.86 3.70 1.43
C ALA A 99 -11.34 4.10 0.04
N LEU A 100 -10.61 5.21 -0.07
CA LEU A 100 -10.01 5.61 -1.34
C LEU A 100 -8.89 4.64 -1.76
N PHE A 101 -8.08 4.18 -0.81
CA PHE A 101 -7.00 3.24 -1.08
C PHE A 101 -7.52 1.96 -1.74
N GLU A 102 -8.59 1.36 -1.22
CA GLU A 102 -9.26 0.19 -1.79
C GLU A 102 -9.89 0.49 -3.17
N MET A 103 -10.50 1.66 -3.34
CA MET A 103 -11.16 2.04 -4.59
C MET A 103 -10.18 2.26 -5.75
N GLU A 104 -8.94 2.63 -5.49
CA GLU A 104 -7.98 3.00 -6.53
C GLU A 104 -6.88 1.96 -6.76
N SER A 105 -6.88 0.82 -6.04
CA SER A 105 -5.72 -0.07 -6.03
C SER A 105 -5.73 -1.15 -7.13
N SER A 106 -6.89 -1.67 -7.58
CA SER A 106 -7.00 -2.73 -8.58
C SER A 106 -6.26 -2.43 -9.90
N LEU A 107 -6.49 -1.26 -10.50
CA LEU A 107 -5.90 -0.92 -11.80
C LEU A 107 -4.37 -0.74 -11.73
N PRO A 108 -3.80 -0.02 -10.76
CA PRO A 108 -2.35 0.04 -10.60
C PRO A 108 -1.72 -1.33 -10.36
N ASN A 109 -2.31 -2.17 -9.51
CA ASN A 109 -1.77 -3.50 -9.23
C ASN A 109 -1.76 -4.38 -10.49
N ARG A 110 -2.81 -4.34 -11.31
CA ARG A 110 -2.82 -5.02 -12.62
C ARG A 110 -1.69 -4.54 -13.53
N ARG A 111 -1.39 -3.23 -13.55
CA ARG A 111 -0.28 -2.68 -14.34
C ARG A 111 1.07 -3.17 -13.84
N TYR A 112 1.28 -3.24 -12.53
CA TYR A 112 2.51 -3.78 -11.94
C TYR A 112 2.68 -5.28 -12.26
N ALA A 113 1.66 -6.10 -12.06
CA ALA A 113 1.70 -7.52 -12.40
C ALA A 113 2.07 -7.73 -13.88
N ASN A 114 1.40 -7.01 -14.80
CA ASN A 114 1.69 -7.09 -16.23
C ASN A 114 3.10 -6.59 -16.57
N GLY A 115 3.57 -5.56 -15.88
CA GLY A 115 4.94 -5.06 -16.04
C GLY A 115 6.00 -6.11 -15.64
N LEU A 116 5.81 -6.78 -14.52
CA LEU A 116 6.68 -7.84 -14.04
C LEU A 116 6.69 -9.03 -15.01
N ARG A 117 5.53 -9.47 -15.48
CA ARG A 117 5.44 -10.53 -16.49
C ARG A 117 6.17 -10.17 -17.79
N ARG A 118 6.03 -8.93 -18.25
CA ARG A 118 6.75 -8.44 -19.45
C ARG A 118 8.27 -8.47 -19.26
N LEU A 119 8.76 -8.32 -18.02
CA LEU A 119 10.16 -8.39 -17.65
C LEU A 119 10.65 -9.83 -17.40
N GLY A 120 9.79 -10.84 -17.55
CA GLY A 120 10.14 -12.26 -17.41
C GLY A 120 10.01 -12.82 -16.00
N PHE A 121 9.44 -12.09 -15.06
CA PHE A 121 9.19 -12.57 -13.70
C PHE A 121 7.97 -13.50 -13.64
N GLY A 122 8.06 -14.50 -12.77
CA GLY A 122 7.02 -15.52 -12.57
C GLY A 122 5.96 -15.13 -11.53
N GLU A 123 5.17 -16.14 -11.17
CA GLU A 123 4.02 -16.01 -10.27
C GLU A 123 4.41 -15.48 -8.88
N ARG A 124 5.54 -15.89 -8.32
CA ARG A 124 6.00 -15.44 -7.00
C ARG A 124 6.22 -13.92 -6.94
N ALA A 125 6.67 -13.32 -8.04
CA ALA A 125 6.83 -11.87 -8.15
C ALA A 125 5.50 -11.12 -8.35
N THR A 126 4.48 -11.80 -8.91
CA THR A 126 3.21 -11.14 -9.27
C THR A 126 2.08 -11.44 -8.30
N ALA A 127 2.21 -12.44 -7.43
CA ALA A 127 1.14 -12.91 -6.53
C ALA A 127 0.51 -11.79 -5.69
N PHE A 128 1.34 -10.93 -5.08
CA PHE A 128 0.87 -9.78 -4.33
C PHE A 128 -0.05 -8.88 -5.16
N PHE A 129 0.35 -8.58 -6.37
CA PHE A 129 -0.39 -7.67 -7.26
C PHE A 129 -1.65 -8.33 -7.83
N ASP A 130 -1.60 -9.63 -8.12
CA ASP A 130 -2.73 -10.39 -8.63
C ASP A 130 -3.81 -10.58 -7.56
N GLU A 131 -3.42 -10.82 -6.30
CA GLU A 131 -4.34 -10.88 -5.16
C GLU A 131 -5.12 -9.58 -5.03
N HIS A 132 -4.46 -8.43 -5.10
CA HIS A 132 -5.12 -7.12 -5.03
C HIS A 132 -6.08 -6.85 -6.21
N VAL A 133 -5.79 -7.37 -7.39
CA VAL A 133 -6.75 -7.25 -8.52
C VAL A 133 -8.06 -7.98 -8.21
N THR A 134 -8.00 -9.07 -7.47
CA THR A 134 -9.16 -9.90 -7.15
C THR A 134 -9.87 -9.42 -5.88
N ALA A 135 -9.11 -9.16 -4.81
CA ALA A 135 -9.63 -8.74 -3.51
C ALA A 135 -10.28 -7.37 -3.57
N ASP A 136 -9.62 -6.41 -4.22
CA ASP A 136 -10.07 -5.01 -4.25
C ASP A 136 -11.36 -4.81 -5.07
N ALA A 137 -11.66 -5.70 -6.00
CA ALA A 137 -12.96 -5.69 -6.69
C ALA A 137 -14.15 -5.87 -5.73
N ILE A 138 -13.90 -6.50 -4.56
CA ILE A 138 -14.88 -6.70 -3.49
C ILE A 138 -14.70 -5.61 -2.42
N HIS A 139 -13.46 -5.34 -2.03
CA HIS A 139 -13.12 -4.38 -0.99
C HIS A 139 -13.53 -2.95 -1.33
N GLU A 140 -13.45 -2.54 -2.60
CA GLU A 140 -13.92 -1.24 -3.09
C GLU A 140 -15.33 -0.94 -2.60
N ASN A 141 -16.26 -1.86 -2.82
CA ASN A 141 -17.66 -1.65 -2.41
C ASN A 141 -17.82 -1.69 -0.89
N ILE A 142 -17.18 -2.62 -0.20
CA ILE A 142 -17.21 -2.72 1.26
C ILE A 142 -16.65 -1.44 1.89
N ALA A 143 -15.52 -0.96 1.41
CA ALA A 143 -14.85 0.23 1.93
C ALA A 143 -15.64 1.52 1.67
N ALA A 144 -16.18 1.68 0.45
CA ALA A 144 -16.92 2.89 0.08
C ALA A 144 -18.31 2.93 0.72
N VAL A 145 -19.07 1.83 0.66
CA VAL A 145 -20.49 1.82 1.02
C VAL A 145 -20.71 1.45 2.48
N ASP A 146 -20.12 0.34 2.93
CA ASP A 146 -20.38 -0.23 4.24
C ASP A 146 -19.51 0.43 5.32
N LEU A 147 -18.23 0.65 5.05
CA LEU A 147 -17.31 1.28 5.99
C LEU A 147 -17.47 2.81 5.98
N ALA A 148 -17.07 3.52 4.95
CA ALA A 148 -17.06 4.98 4.90
C ALA A 148 -18.48 5.55 4.87
N GLY A 149 -19.32 5.06 3.97
CA GLY A 149 -20.73 5.45 3.88
C GLY A 149 -21.52 5.06 5.13
N GLY A 150 -21.26 3.86 5.68
CA GLY A 150 -21.84 3.40 6.96
C GLY A 150 -21.47 4.30 8.12
N LEU A 151 -20.20 4.68 8.24
CA LEU A 151 -19.73 5.62 9.27
C LEU A 151 -20.34 7.01 9.11
N ALA A 152 -20.44 7.52 7.89
CA ALA A 152 -21.06 8.81 7.60
C ALA A 152 -22.56 8.84 7.95
N ARG A 153 -23.28 7.73 7.69
CA ARG A 153 -24.69 7.60 8.10
C ARG A 153 -24.84 7.51 9.62
N GLN A 154 -23.97 6.76 10.28
CA GLN A 154 -24.00 6.55 11.73
C GLN A 154 -23.56 7.81 12.51
N GLN A 155 -22.60 8.55 11.98
CA GLN A 155 -22.00 9.74 12.58
C GLN A 155 -21.81 10.84 11.54
N PRO A 156 -22.88 11.56 11.12
CA PRO A 156 -22.83 12.55 10.04
C PRO A 156 -21.77 13.64 10.22
N GLN A 157 -21.42 13.97 11.47
CA GLN A 157 -20.38 14.95 11.78
C GLN A 157 -18.97 14.51 11.32
N LEU A 158 -18.75 13.21 11.04
CA LEU A 158 -17.48 12.69 10.52
C LEU A 158 -17.40 12.68 9.00
N ALA A 159 -18.49 12.95 8.29
CA ALA A 159 -18.48 12.89 6.81
C ALA A 159 -17.41 13.80 6.20
N ARG A 160 -17.20 14.99 6.79
CA ARG A 160 -16.16 15.92 6.36
C ARG A 160 -14.74 15.35 6.59
N ASP A 161 -14.51 14.72 7.72
CA ASP A 161 -13.21 14.10 8.03
C ASP A 161 -12.93 12.91 7.09
N ILE A 162 -13.96 12.10 6.77
CA ILE A 162 -13.85 10.99 5.81
C ILE A 162 -13.41 11.53 4.44
N LEU A 163 -14.10 12.53 3.90
CA LEU A 163 -13.75 13.14 2.62
C LEU A 163 -12.37 13.80 2.65
N TRP A 164 -12.02 14.43 3.77
CA TRP A 164 -10.68 15.04 3.92
C TRP A 164 -9.58 13.98 3.93
N GLY A 165 -9.79 12.84 4.61
CA GLY A 165 -8.85 11.73 4.63
C GLY A 165 -8.58 11.17 3.22
N ALA A 166 -9.64 10.94 2.44
CA ALA A 166 -9.55 10.51 1.05
C ALA A 166 -8.82 11.55 0.17
N ALA A 167 -9.23 12.81 0.23
CA ALA A 167 -8.63 13.87 -0.56
C ALA A 167 -7.14 14.10 -0.25
N THR A 168 -6.74 13.93 1.02
CA THR A 168 -5.33 14.07 1.42
C THR A 168 -4.49 12.92 0.89
N LEU A 169 -5.01 11.69 0.89
CA LEU A 169 -4.36 10.55 0.25
C LEU A 169 -4.16 10.82 -1.24
N ALA A 170 -5.23 11.16 -1.97
CA ALA A 170 -5.16 11.45 -3.41
C ALA A 170 -4.08 12.50 -3.74
N GLU A 171 -4.00 13.58 -2.97
CA GLU A 171 -2.99 14.63 -3.19
C GLU A 171 -1.57 14.14 -2.92
N LEU A 172 -1.33 13.39 -1.84
CA LEU A 172 0.02 12.89 -1.54
C LEU A 172 0.46 11.82 -2.54
N ASP A 173 -0.43 10.93 -2.95
CA ASP A 173 -0.12 9.92 -3.96
C ASP A 173 0.14 10.55 -5.32
N ALA A 174 -0.62 11.57 -5.71
CA ALA A 174 -0.34 12.34 -6.92
C ALA A 174 1.02 13.04 -6.87
N ARG A 175 1.44 13.57 -5.71
CA ARG A 175 2.79 14.16 -5.55
C ARG A 175 3.88 13.11 -5.66
N ALA A 176 3.71 11.95 -5.00
CA ALA A 176 4.67 10.86 -5.06
C ALA A 176 4.79 10.32 -6.50
N ALA A 177 3.66 10.12 -7.18
CA ALA A 177 3.64 9.66 -8.57
C ALA A 177 4.33 10.66 -9.51
N ARG A 178 4.05 11.96 -9.39
CA ARG A 178 4.75 12.99 -10.19
C ARG A 178 6.25 12.96 -9.97
N HIS A 179 6.71 12.83 -8.73
CA HIS A 179 8.13 12.72 -8.43
C HIS A 179 8.80 11.52 -9.12
N VAL A 180 8.16 10.35 -9.04
CA VAL A 180 8.70 9.13 -9.65
C VAL A 180 8.71 9.22 -11.16
N LEU A 181 7.60 9.66 -11.77
CA LEU A 181 7.46 9.75 -13.22
C LEU A 181 8.43 10.78 -13.83
N ALA A 182 8.55 11.97 -13.22
CA ALA A 182 9.48 12.98 -13.67
C ALA A 182 10.94 12.48 -13.64
N ALA A 183 11.34 11.81 -12.57
CA ALA A 183 12.69 11.23 -12.48
C ALA A 183 12.93 10.19 -13.60
N TRP A 184 11.94 9.37 -13.91
CA TRP A 184 12.04 8.38 -14.98
C TRP A 184 12.06 9.01 -16.39
N GLU A 185 11.29 10.07 -16.61
CA GLU A 185 11.32 10.84 -17.87
C GLU A 185 12.69 11.48 -18.08
N ASP A 186 13.32 11.96 -17.02
CA ASP A 186 14.68 12.52 -17.03
C ASP A 186 15.78 11.46 -17.06
N GLY A 187 15.44 10.16 -17.02
CA GLY A 187 16.41 9.05 -17.02
C GLY A 187 17.25 8.93 -15.75
N VAL A 188 16.77 9.49 -14.62
CA VAL A 188 17.46 9.49 -13.33
C VAL A 188 16.72 8.63 -12.30
N SER A 189 17.41 8.28 -11.20
CA SER A 189 16.79 7.55 -10.09
C SER A 189 15.79 8.45 -9.35
N SER A 190 14.61 7.93 -9.08
CA SER A 190 13.61 8.58 -8.19
C SER A 190 13.93 8.43 -6.70
N LEU A 191 14.96 7.67 -6.35
CA LEU A 191 15.43 7.50 -4.98
C LEU A 191 16.28 8.70 -4.54
N ARG A 192 16.19 9.05 -3.26
CA ARG A 192 17.01 10.09 -2.64
C ARG A 192 18.50 9.73 -2.64
N ILE A 193 18.79 8.46 -2.38
CA ILE A 193 20.12 7.89 -2.47
C ILE A 193 20.01 6.74 -3.47
N ALA A 194 20.64 6.90 -4.64
CA ALA A 194 20.69 5.83 -5.62
C ALA A 194 21.39 4.60 -5.02
N LEU A 195 20.94 3.41 -5.40
CA LEU A 195 21.71 2.21 -5.09
C LEU A 195 23.00 2.25 -5.94
N SER A 196 24.14 1.95 -5.30
CA SER A 196 25.35 1.65 -6.08
C SER A 196 25.04 0.43 -6.96
N ALA A 197 25.29 0.55 -8.25
CA ALA A 197 25.23 -0.62 -9.12
C ALA A 197 26.12 -1.70 -8.50
N ALA A 198 25.54 -2.86 -8.18
CA ALA A 198 26.35 -4.02 -7.81
C ALA A 198 27.29 -4.25 -8.99
N SER A 199 28.60 -4.11 -8.75
CA SER A 199 29.58 -4.50 -9.76
C SER A 199 29.31 -5.97 -10.08
N PRO A 200 29.15 -6.36 -11.36
CA PRO A 200 29.01 -7.77 -11.69
C PRO A 200 30.25 -8.49 -11.13
N GLU A 201 30.03 -9.50 -10.29
CA GLU A 201 31.11 -10.36 -9.87
C GLU A 201 31.77 -10.93 -11.15
N PRO A 202 33.11 -10.87 -11.27
CA PRO A 202 33.78 -11.48 -12.41
C PRO A 202 33.43 -12.97 -12.37
N SER A 203 32.71 -13.45 -13.37
CA SER A 203 32.48 -14.87 -13.62
C SER A 203 33.84 -15.59 -13.48
N ALA A 204 33.97 -16.44 -12.45
CA ALA A 204 35.10 -17.33 -12.33
C ALA A 204 35.11 -18.21 -13.59
N ALA A 205 35.95 -17.83 -14.54
CA ALA A 205 36.20 -18.64 -15.71
C ALA A 205 36.78 -19.99 -15.21
N ALA A 206 36.04 -21.03 -15.53
CA ALA A 206 36.46 -22.42 -15.31
C ALA A 206 37.84 -22.64 -15.93
N SER A 207 38.73 -23.11 -15.12
CA SER A 207 39.97 -23.76 -15.52
C SER A 207 39.71 -25.24 -15.63
#